data_a82cc8f6f2df81a61fe983cede73a53b
#
_entry.id   a82cc8f6f2df81a61fe983cede73a53b
#
_cell.length_a   1.000
_cell.length_b   1.000
_cell.length_c   1.000
_cell.angle_alpha   90.00
_cell.angle_beta   90.00
_cell.angle_gamma   90.00
#
_symmetry.space_group_name_H-M   'P 1'
#
loop_
_entity.id
_entity.type
_entity.pdbx_description
1 polymer ?
#
loop_
_entity_poly.entity_id
_entity_poly.type
_entity_poly.pdbx_seq_one_letter_code
_entity_poly.pdbx_strand_id
1 'polypeptide(L)'
;MAAAVAAAGRCLWRVLAPRRGAASPGLQRCLPAAPPPGRPYAAAAAAKTAKKSSQKPKQEETKKKKGTMRRPLMSKPVDDVYLTWCYERPSYDVEVAVGMLKKFQELDFTYPKQHVYVNITLDMALQKKKKVDPFASIVLLPYRFTDEMNKVLVFTENKEEAEIAQQNGAAIVGGVELIKWILEDEIKMDFYVAVPEIMPKLIPLKSKLKRKYPSARRNSMGHDIPKMLQLFKEGLEYAVEEEHLIKTRIARLDMPTEQIVANLNAVIRDICTFKPSSYGPFVQKLVIRSSTSEGLLLNLDGLLPQVEKEEEKSPEDEE
;
A
#
# COMPACT_ATOMS: atom_id res chain seq x y z
N MET A 1 24.72 30.95 54.05
CA MET A 1 24.71 32.38 53.72
C MET A 1 24.54 32.52 52.21
N ALA A 2 23.59 33.41 51.81
CA ALA A 2 23.25 33.98 50.50
C ALA A 2 22.73 32.95 49.44
N ALA A 3 21.52 32.76 49.18
CA ALA A 3 20.40 33.50 48.53
C ALA A 3 20.82 34.22 47.24
N ALA A 4 20.41 33.62 46.09
CA ALA A 4 20.33 34.33 44.83
C ALA A 4 19.03 33.98 44.08
N VAL A 5 18.34 35.04 43.77
CA VAL A 5 16.98 35.22 43.38
C VAL A 5 16.71 34.77 41.93
N ALA A 6 15.56 34.12 41.75
CA ALA A 6 14.96 33.81 40.46
C ALA A 6 14.38 35.07 39.81
N ALA A 7 14.65 35.31 38.53
CA ALA A 7 13.93 36.27 37.69
C ALA A 7 13.16 35.52 36.59
N ALA A 8 11.85 35.48 36.75
CA ALA A 8 10.92 34.93 35.75
C ALA A 8 10.60 35.98 34.70
N GLY A 9 11.07 35.79 33.46
CA GLY A 9 10.67 36.60 32.31
C GLY A 9 9.41 36.02 31.67
N ARG A 10 8.25 36.67 31.87
CA ARG A 10 7.01 36.37 31.13
C ARG A 10 7.02 37.15 29.82
N CYS A 11 7.19 36.44 28.70
CA CYS A 11 6.87 36.99 27.38
C CYS A 11 5.37 36.95 27.14
N LEU A 12 4.75 38.09 27.16
CA LEU A 12 3.36 38.32 26.72
C LEU A 12 3.33 38.43 25.19
N TRP A 13 2.79 37.47 24.53
CA TRP A 13 2.41 37.56 23.11
C TRP A 13 1.06 38.28 23.02
N ARG A 14 1.08 39.51 22.53
CA ARG A 14 -0.09 40.28 22.19
C ARG A 14 -0.65 39.78 20.84
N VAL A 15 -1.83 39.17 20.88
CA VAL A 15 -2.63 38.87 19.71
C VAL A 15 -3.21 40.19 19.17
N LEU A 16 -2.79 40.56 17.96
CA LEU A 16 -3.37 41.66 17.19
C LEU A 16 -4.58 41.15 16.39
N ALA A 17 -5.77 41.52 16.79
CA ALA A 17 -6.99 41.33 16.02
C ALA A 17 -7.07 42.37 14.87
N PRO A 18 -7.56 42.01 13.67
CA PRO A 18 -7.75 42.99 12.61
C PRO A 18 -9.00 43.84 12.85
N ARG A 19 -8.82 45.16 12.79
CA ARG A 19 -9.89 46.17 12.84
C ARG A 19 -10.79 46.06 11.61
N ARG A 20 -12.08 46.00 11.84
CA ARG A 20 -13.13 46.21 10.84
C ARG A 20 -13.12 47.70 10.41
N GLY A 21 -12.84 47.97 9.14
CA GLY A 21 -13.02 49.22 8.48
C GLY A 21 -14.45 49.40 7.97
N ALA A 22 -14.97 50.60 8.16
CA ALA A 22 -16.33 51.03 7.93
C ALA A 22 -16.77 51.10 6.47
N ALA A 23 -18.07 51.03 6.29
CA ALA A 23 -18.84 51.05 5.07
C ALA A 23 -18.78 52.37 4.29
N SER A 24 -18.93 52.30 2.98
CA SER A 24 -19.50 53.33 2.13
C SER A 24 -20.47 52.74 1.12
N PRO A 25 -21.59 53.37 0.83
CA PRO A 25 -22.66 52.79 0.07
C PRO A 25 -22.60 53.18 -1.40
N GLY A 26 -22.75 52.17 -2.27
CA GLY A 26 -22.92 52.35 -3.71
C GLY A 26 -23.97 51.38 -4.23
N LEU A 27 -25.18 51.85 -4.37
CA LEU A 27 -26.30 51.18 -5.00
C LEU A 27 -26.04 50.92 -6.49
N GLN A 28 -26.05 49.65 -6.91
CA GLN A 28 -26.54 49.32 -8.24
C GLN A 28 -27.30 47.97 -8.15
N ARG A 29 -28.63 48.12 -8.29
CA ARG A 29 -29.57 47.02 -8.47
C ARG A 29 -29.29 46.32 -9.81
N CYS A 30 -28.89 45.07 -9.83
CA CYS A 30 -29.07 44.21 -10.98
C CYS A 30 -30.33 43.37 -10.77
N LEU A 31 -31.25 43.54 -11.69
CA LEU A 31 -32.51 42.80 -11.79
C LEU A 31 -32.27 41.30 -12.11
N PRO A 32 -33.09 40.41 -11.59
CA PRO A 32 -32.93 39.00 -11.92
C PRO A 32 -33.42 38.70 -13.34
N ALA A 33 -32.62 38.00 -14.10
CA ALA A 33 -33.01 37.52 -15.45
C ALA A 33 -34.09 36.45 -15.34
N ALA A 34 -35.10 36.55 -16.22
CA ALA A 34 -36.25 35.66 -16.31
C ALA A 34 -35.84 34.24 -16.77
N PRO A 35 -36.52 33.19 -16.31
CA PRO A 35 -36.28 31.83 -16.78
C PRO A 35 -36.80 31.62 -18.20
N PRO A 36 -36.15 30.73 -19.01
CA PRO A 36 -36.60 30.42 -20.37
C PRO A 36 -37.91 29.61 -20.37
N PRO A 37 -38.74 29.74 -21.42
CA PRO A 37 -40.06 29.11 -21.47
C PRO A 37 -39.98 27.60 -21.64
N GLY A 38 -40.77 26.88 -20.85
CA GLY A 38 -40.92 25.44 -20.91
C GLY A 38 -41.55 24.95 -22.23
N ARG A 39 -41.04 23.88 -22.75
CA ARG A 39 -41.65 23.17 -23.90
C ARG A 39 -42.84 22.32 -23.41
N PRO A 40 -43.98 22.34 -24.14
CA PRO A 40 -45.13 21.50 -23.80
C PRO A 40 -44.92 20.04 -24.20
N TYR A 41 -45.29 19.13 -23.31
CA TYR A 41 -45.43 17.70 -23.61
C TYR A 41 -46.64 17.50 -24.47
N ALA A 42 -46.46 17.00 -25.70
CA ALA A 42 -47.53 16.46 -26.51
C ALA A 42 -47.52 14.92 -26.39
N ALA A 43 -48.57 14.40 -25.76
CA ALA A 43 -48.90 13.00 -25.83
C ALA A 43 -49.55 12.75 -27.21
N ALA A 44 -49.07 11.75 -27.95
CA ALA A 44 -49.75 11.23 -29.12
C ALA A 44 -49.67 9.69 -29.12
N ALA A 45 -50.85 9.15 -29.26
CA ALA A 45 -51.21 7.76 -29.20
C ALA A 45 -50.71 6.92 -30.39
N ALA A 46 -50.74 5.61 -30.17
CA ALA A 46 -50.38 4.50 -31.02
C ALA A 46 -50.93 4.54 -32.46
N ALA A 47 -50.09 4.12 -33.41
CA ALA A 47 -50.55 3.42 -34.61
C ALA A 47 -49.48 2.39 -35.03
N LYS A 48 -49.90 1.12 -35.04
CA LYS A 48 -49.16 -0.03 -35.60
C LYS A 48 -49.16 0.09 -37.12
N THR A 49 -48.01 0.02 -37.76
CA THR A 49 -47.91 -0.55 -39.11
C THR A 49 -46.52 -1.16 -39.31
N ALA A 50 -46.53 -2.42 -39.64
CA ALA A 50 -45.38 -3.18 -40.07
C ALA A 50 -44.91 -2.74 -41.46
N LYS A 51 -43.59 -2.60 -41.67
CA LYS A 51 -42.94 -2.89 -42.95
C LYS A 51 -41.42 -2.95 -42.88
N LYS A 52 -40.92 -4.12 -43.24
CA LYS A 52 -39.73 -4.47 -44.03
C LYS A 52 -38.36 -3.90 -43.64
N SER A 53 -37.52 -4.88 -43.29
CA SER A 53 -36.09 -4.98 -43.35
C SER A 53 -35.39 -4.16 -44.45
N SER A 54 -34.48 -3.31 -44.05
CA SER A 54 -33.28 -3.04 -44.80
C SER A 54 -32.13 -2.88 -43.77
N GLN A 55 -31.29 -3.88 -43.71
CA GLN A 55 -30.06 -3.86 -42.97
C GLN A 55 -29.11 -2.82 -43.60
N LYS A 56 -28.85 -1.73 -42.89
CA LYS A 56 -27.66 -0.90 -43.09
C LYS A 56 -26.63 -1.33 -42.06
N PRO A 57 -25.38 -1.62 -42.45
CA PRO A 57 -24.35 -1.93 -41.50
C PRO A 57 -24.08 -0.68 -40.63
N LYS A 58 -24.30 -0.78 -39.32
CA LYS A 58 -23.78 0.18 -38.35
C LYS A 58 -22.26 0.13 -38.45
N GLN A 59 -21.67 1.11 -39.07
CA GLN A 59 -20.26 1.45 -38.83
C GLN A 59 -20.15 1.82 -37.33
N GLU A 60 -19.61 0.90 -36.57
CA GLU A 60 -19.08 1.22 -35.26
C GLU A 60 -17.92 2.20 -35.46
N GLU A 61 -18.21 3.48 -35.29
CA GLU A 61 -17.16 4.46 -35.03
C GLU A 61 -16.46 4.03 -33.72
N THR A 62 -15.44 3.20 -33.87
CA THR A 62 -14.44 3.04 -32.83
C THR A 62 -13.83 4.42 -32.59
N LYS A 63 -14.34 5.11 -31.57
CA LYS A 63 -13.67 6.28 -30.99
C LYS A 63 -12.26 5.83 -30.58
N LYS A 64 -11.32 5.92 -31.52
CA LYS A 64 -9.88 5.82 -31.21
C LYS A 64 -9.64 6.86 -30.13
N LYS A 65 -9.47 6.40 -28.87
CA LYS A 65 -8.91 7.20 -27.81
C LYS A 65 -7.64 7.80 -28.41
N LYS A 66 -7.62 9.11 -28.60
CA LYS A 66 -6.39 9.84 -28.97
C LYS A 66 -5.39 9.55 -27.87
N GLY A 67 -4.55 8.55 -28.08
CA GLY A 67 -3.40 8.32 -27.23
C GLY A 67 -2.63 9.64 -27.23
N THR A 68 -2.42 10.20 -26.06
CA THR A 68 -1.47 11.30 -25.88
C THR A 68 -0.17 10.82 -26.50
N MET A 69 0.25 11.45 -27.60
CA MET A 69 1.53 11.14 -28.22
C MET A 69 2.60 11.41 -27.17
N ARG A 70 3.09 10.34 -26.54
CA ARG A 70 4.25 10.42 -25.67
C ARG A 70 5.41 10.82 -26.57
N ARG A 71 6.00 11.99 -26.33
CA ARG A 71 7.22 12.40 -27.01
C ARG A 71 8.28 11.33 -26.74
N PRO A 72 9.09 10.95 -27.75
CA PRO A 72 10.19 10.03 -27.52
C PRO A 72 11.12 10.63 -26.46
N LEU A 73 11.57 9.79 -25.54
CA LEU A 73 12.53 10.21 -24.52
C LEU A 73 13.86 10.56 -25.19
N MET A 74 14.50 11.60 -24.71
CA MET A 74 15.83 12.01 -25.17
C MET A 74 16.89 11.11 -24.50
N SER A 75 18.02 10.87 -25.17
CA SER A 75 19.05 9.95 -24.64
C SER A 75 19.83 10.56 -23.48
N LYS A 76 20.44 11.73 -23.68
CA LYS A 76 21.25 12.42 -22.67
C LYS A 76 20.99 13.92 -22.70
N PRO A 77 20.99 14.61 -21.54
CA PRO A 77 20.93 16.07 -21.51
C PRO A 77 22.23 16.67 -22.09
N VAL A 78 22.09 17.76 -22.82
CA VAL A 78 23.21 18.54 -23.40
C VAL A 78 23.59 19.66 -22.44
N ASP A 79 22.59 20.27 -21.79
CA ASP A 79 22.75 21.39 -20.86
C ASP A 79 22.64 20.94 -19.41
N ASP A 80 23.19 21.70 -18.47
CA ASP A 80 23.13 21.45 -17.04
C ASP A 80 21.70 21.61 -16.47
N VAL A 81 20.87 22.39 -17.16
CA VAL A 81 19.45 22.59 -16.78
C VAL A 81 18.56 21.84 -17.76
N TYR A 82 17.90 20.80 -17.26
CA TYR A 82 17.02 19.96 -18.08
C TYR A 82 15.81 19.46 -17.30
N LEU A 83 14.77 19.06 -18.04
CA LEU A 83 13.55 18.51 -17.47
C LEU A 83 13.70 16.99 -17.31
N THR A 84 13.74 16.50 -16.09
CA THR A 84 13.98 15.08 -15.78
C THR A 84 12.99 14.11 -16.42
N TRP A 85 11.75 14.54 -16.69
CA TRP A 85 10.73 13.69 -17.34
C TRP A 85 10.91 13.54 -18.86
N CYS A 86 11.81 14.32 -19.47
CA CYS A 86 12.15 14.20 -20.89
C CYS A 86 13.21 13.14 -21.16
N TYR A 87 13.86 12.63 -20.14
CA TYR A 87 14.97 11.68 -20.23
C TYR A 87 14.62 10.36 -19.56
N GLU A 88 15.32 9.32 -19.98
CA GLU A 88 15.22 8.02 -19.29
C GLU A 88 15.84 8.12 -17.90
N ARG A 89 15.12 7.58 -16.91
CA ARG A 89 15.65 7.55 -15.55
C ARG A 89 16.75 6.49 -15.45
N PRO A 90 17.91 6.85 -14.90
CA PRO A 90 18.97 5.87 -14.65
C PRO A 90 18.48 4.81 -13.65
N SER A 91 18.87 3.57 -13.89
CA SER A 91 18.71 2.46 -12.94
C SER A 91 20.02 2.23 -12.20
N TYR A 92 19.91 1.91 -10.94
CA TYR A 92 21.07 1.72 -10.04
C TYR A 92 21.03 0.33 -9.42
N ASP A 93 22.19 -0.20 -9.10
CA ASP A 93 22.31 -1.38 -8.27
C ASP A 93 21.92 -1.07 -6.83
N VAL A 94 21.41 -2.05 -6.10
CA VAL A 94 20.84 -1.85 -4.77
C VAL A 94 21.86 -1.25 -3.80
N GLU A 95 23.08 -1.76 -3.80
CA GLU A 95 24.14 -1.29 -2.90
C GLU A 95 24.53 0.16 -3.19
N VAL A 96 24.66 0.49 -4.48
CA VAL A 96 24.95 1.86 -4.94
C VAL A 96 23.83 2.81 -4.54
N ALA A 97 22.58 2.40 -4.78
CA ALA A 97 21.41 3.21 -4.44
C ALA A 97 21.32 3.48 -2.91
N VAL A 98 21.54 2.48 -2.08
CA VAL A 98 21.56 2.65 -0.61
C VAL A 98 22.72 3.57 -0.19
N GLY A 99 23.90 3.42 -0.81
CA GLY A 99 25.03 4.31 -0.60
C GLY A 99 24.72 5.77 -0.97
N MET A 100 24.00 5.98 -2.07
CA MET A 100 23.53 7.32 -2.47
C MET A 100 22.55 7.91 -1.46
N LEU A 101 21.57 7.11 -0.97
CA LEU A 101 20.62 7.58 0.05
C LEU A 101 21.31 8.02 1.34
N LYS A 102 22.34 7.31 1.77
CA LYS A 102 23.15 7.69 2.94
C LYS A 102 23.91 9.00 2.70
N LYS A 103 24.51 9.17 1.50
CA LYS A 103 25.16 10.42 1.13
C LYS A 103 24.19 11.60 1.04
N PHE A 104 22.98 11.40 0.51
CA PHE A 104 21.95 12.45 0.49
C PHE A 104 21.57 12.87 1.90
N GLN A 105 21.43 11.92 2.82
CA GLN A 105 21.13 12.23 4.21
C GLN A 105 22.21 13.07 4.88
N GLU A 106 23.50 12.78 4.62
CA GLU A 106 24.64 13.53 5.14
C GLU A 106 24.67 14.95 4.56
N LEU A 107 24.50 15.09 3.24
CA LEU A 107 24.52 16.37 2.54
C LEU A 107 23.37 17.29 2.93
N ASP A 108 22.18 16.72 3.13
CA ASP A 108 20.98 17.46 3.52
C ASP A 108 20.91 17.74 5.04
N PHE A 109 21.85 17.26 5.83
CA PHE A 109 21.87 17.37 7.29
C PHE A 109 20.57 16.90 7.95
N THR A 110 19.93 15.91 7.38
CA THR A 110 18.65 15.38 7.86
C THR A 110 18.86 14.33 8.95
N TYR A 111 17.75 13.95 9.60
CA TYR A 111 17.80 12.99 10.70
C TYR A 111 18.33 11.62 10.23
N PRO A 112 19.37 11.05 10.87
CA PRO A 112 20.01 9.82 10.39
C PRO A 112 19.15 8.57 10.52
N LYS A 113 18.20 8.54 11.48
CA LYS A 113 17.31 7.40 11.70
C LYS A 113 16.03 7.44 10.82
N GLN A 114 16.13 8.01 9.61
CA GLN A 114 15.03 8.00 8.66
C GLN A 114 14.71 6.60 8.17
N HIS A 115 13.44 6.35 7.88
CA HIS A 115 13.01 5.10 7.26
C HIS A 115 13.34 5.06 5.77
N VAL A 116 13.74 3.90 5.33
CA VAL A 116 13.88 3.55 3.91
C VAL A 116 12.56 2.96 3.43
N TYR A 117 11.98 3.60 2.43
CA TYR A 117 10.74 3.19 1.79
C TYR A 117 11.02 2.55 0.46
N VAL A 118 10.25 1.53 0.14
CA VAL A 118 10.26 0.87 -1.17
C VAL A 118 8.88 0.97 -1.79
N ASN A 119 8.85 1.38 -3.05
CA ASN A 119 7.68 1.40 -3.89
C ASN A 119 7.87 0.34 -4.99
N ILE A 120 7.03 -0.67 -4.98
CA ILE A 120 7.09 -1.81 -5.89
C ILE A 120 5.89 -1.75 -6.82
N THR A 121 6.12 -1.65 -8.12
CA THR A 121 5.06 -1.72 -9.12
C THR A 121 4.97 -3.15 -9.61
N LEU A 122 3.78 -3.76 -9.50
CA LEU A 122 3.51 -5.14 -9.85
C LEU A 122 2.84 -5.27 -11.21
N ASP A 123 3.07 -6.40 -11.86
CA ASP A 123 2.28 -6.84 -13.00
C ASP A 123 1.19 -7.81 -12.54
N MET A 124 0.01 -7.27 -12.34
CA MET A 124 -1.14 -8.06 -11.86
C MET A 124 -1.82 -8.87 -12.97
N ALA A 125 -1.35 -8.79 -14.21
CA ALA A 125 -1.93 -9.57 -15.30
C ALA A 125 -1.52 -11.04 -15.21
N LEU A 126 -2.50 -11.94 -15.27
CA LEU A 126 -2.28 -13.39 -15.40
C LEU A 126 -2.42 -13.81 -16.86
N GLN A 127 -3.62 -13.87 -17.38
CA GLN A 127 -3.91 -14.23 -18.76
C GLN A 127 -5.07 -13.39 -19.29
N LYS A 128 -5.00 -13.02 -20.57
CA LYS A 128 -6.03 -12.29 -21.36
C LYS A 128 -6.91 -11.30 -20.60
N LYS A 129 -7.65 -11.74 -19.57
CA LYS A 129 -8.57 -10.90 -18.77
C LYS A 129 -8.53 -11.18 -17.27
N LYS A 130 -7.77 -12.18 -16.83
CA LYS A 130 -7.64 -12.49 -15.41
C LYS A 130 -6.52 -11.65 -14.79
N LYS A 131 -6.79 -11.10 -13.61
CA LYS A 131 -5.84 -10.35 -12.79
C LYS A 131 -5.65 -11.09 -11.47
N VAL A 132 -4.49 -10.87 -10.84
CA VAL A 132 -4.28 -11.29 -9.45
C VAL A 132 -5.15 -10.43 -8.54
N ASP A 133 -5.83 -11.03 -7.58
CA ASP A 133 -6.60 -10.27 -6.59
C ASP A 133 -5.65 -9.44 -5.72
N PRO A 134 -6.05 -8.21 -5.29
CA PRO A 134 -5.28 -7.44 -4.32
C PRO A 134 -5.10 -8.25 -3.04
N PHE A 135 -3.86 -8.32 -2.56
CA PHE A 135 -3.50 -9.10 -1.38
C PHE A 135 -2.82 -8.23 -0.33
N ALA A 136 -2.83 -8.72 0.89
CA ALA A 136 -2.04 -8.20 1.99
C ALA A 136 -1.34 -9.39 2.65
N SER A 137 -0.06 -9.25 2.90
CA SER A 137 0.77 -10.27 3.53
C SER A 137 1.60 -9.69 4.66
N ILE A 138 2.19 -10.56 5.43
CA ILE A 138 3.09 -10.21 6.53
C ILE A 138 4.37 -10.99 6.33
N VAL A 139 5.48 -10.29 6.31
CA VAL A 139 6.81 -10.87 6.14
C VAL A 139 7.65 -10.70 7.40
N LEU A 140 8.37 -11.73 7.79
CA LEU A 140 9.41 -11.64 8.81
C LEU A 140 10.69 -11.09 8.16
N LEU A 141 11.13 -9.93 8.65
CA LEU A 141 12.38 -9.35 8.20
C LEU A 141 13.55 -9.99 8.93
N PRO A 142 14.65 -10.34 8.23
CA PRO A 142 15.87 -10.85 8.84
C PRO A 142 16.44 -9.88 9.89
N TYR A 143 16.36 -8.58 9.59
CA TYR A 143 16.85 -7.52 10.47
C TYR A 143 15.73 -6.54 10.78
N ARG A 144 15.25 -6.56 12.01
CA ARG A 144 14.20 -5.63 12.45
C ARG A 144 14.77 -4.22 12.60
N PHE A 145 13.97 -3.25 12.20
CA PHE A 145 14.30 -1.83 12.30
C PHE A 145 13.38 -1.06 13.24
N THR A 146 12.31 -1.71 13.73
CA THR A 146 11.31 -1.12 14.62
C THR A 146 11.35 -1.83 15.96
N ASP A 147 11.43 -1.08 17.05
CA ASP A 147 11.40 -1.60 18.41
C ASP A 147 9.99 -1.92 18.90
N GLU A 148 8.98 -1.35 18.24
CA GLU A 148 7.57 -1.57 18.54
C GLU A 148 7.14 -2.98 18.15
N MET A 149 6.50 -3.66 19.10
CA MET A 149 5.89 -4.97 18.85
C MET A 149 4.40 -4.80 18.63
N ASN A 150 3.88 -5.49 17.62
CA ASN A 150 2.45 -5.48 17.31
C ASN A 150 1.67 -6.19 18.42
N LYS A 151 0.50 -5.65 18.77
CA LYS A 151 -0.41 -6.26 19.72
C LYS A 151 -1.29 -7.26 19.00
N VAL A 152 -1.16 -8.55 19.38
CA VAL A 152 -1.88 -9.65 18.75
C VAL A 152 -2.92 -10.21 19.72
N LEU A 153 -4.16 -10.37 19.24
CA LEU A 153 -5.24 -11.03 19.97
C LEU A 153 -5.47 -12.42 19.38
N VAL A 154 -5.60 -13.41 20.23
CA VAL A 154 -5.85 -14.81 19.83
C VAL A 154 -7.24 -15.24 20.29
N PHE A 155 -8.03 -15.76 19.34
CA PHE A 155 -9.33 -16.35 19.58
C PHE A 155 -9.19 -17.87 19.68
N THR A 156 -9.44 -18.42 20.87
CA THR A 156 -9.51 -19.85 21.12
C THR A 156 -10.50 -20.15 22.24
N GLU A 157 -11.10 -21.33 22.21
CA GLU A 157 -11.96 -21.85 23.30
C GLU A 157 -11.21 -22.87 24.14
N ASN A 158 -10.15 -23.46 23.62
CA ASN A 158 -9.35 -24.47 24.27
C ASN A 158 -8.44 -23.84 25.35
N LYS A 159 -8.47 -24.30 26.56
CA LYS A 159 -7.61 -23.78 27.63
C LYS A 159 -6.14 -24.04 27.41
N GLU A 160 -5.78 -25.20 26.86
CA GLU A 160 -4.39 -25.55 26.52
C GLU A 160 -3.80 -24.58 25.49
N GLU A 161 -4.55 -24.30 24.43
CA GLU A 161 -4.15 -23.34 23.41
C GLU A 161 -4.07 -21.91 23.95
N ALA A 162 -4.94 -21.57 24.89
CA ALA A 162 -4.92 -20.26 25.55
C ALA A 162 -3.65 -20.08 26.41
N GLU A 163 -3.23 -21.12 27.14
CA GLU A 163 -1.98 -21.09 27.91
C GLU A 163 -0.76 -20.98 26.99
N ILE A 164 -0.73 -21.74 25.89
CA ILE A 164 0.33 -21.65 24.87
C ILE A 164 0.38 -20.24 24.28
N ALA A 165 -0.75 -19.64 23.94
CA ALA A 165 -0.83 -18.29 23.40
C ALA A 165 -0.32 -17.23 24.38
N GLN A 166 -0.64 -17.35 25.68
CA GLN A 166 -0.15 -16.46 26.71
C GLN A 166 1.37 -16.59 26.91
N GLN A 167 1.89 -17.81 26.97
CA GLN A 167 3.34 -18.06 27.08
C GLN A 167 4.13 -17.47 25.91
N ASN A 168 3.57 -17.48 24.70
CA ASN A 168 4.17 -16.87 23.52
C ASN A 168 3.93 -15.35 23.40
N GLY A 169 3.31 -14.75 24.42
CA GLY A 169 3.17 -13.30 24.55
C GLY A 169 2.06 -12.70 23.68
N ALA A 170 0.95 -13.37 23.52
CA ALA A 170 -0.29 -12.77 23.03
C ALA A 170 -0.74 -11.66 23.98
N ALA A 171 -1.22 -10.53 23.43
CA ALA A 171 -1.66 -9.41 24.25
C ALA A 171 -2.97 -9.72 24.98
N ILE A 172 -3.90 -10.38 24.31
CA ILE A 172 -5.18 -10.86 24.87
C ILE A 172 -5.49 -12.21 24.23
N VAL A 173 -5.96 -13.13 25.07
CA VAL A 173 -6.42 -14.45 24.64
C VAL A 173 -7.81 -14.70 25.21
N GLY A 174 -8.72 -15.20 24.40
CA GLY A 174 -10.06 -15.54 24.85
C GLY A 174 -10.97 -16.05 23.75
N GLY A 175 -12.19 -16.40 24.13
CA GLY A 175 -13.19 -16.98 23.28
C GLY A 175 -14.22 -15.97 22.76
N VAL A 176 -15.48 -16.43 22.78
CA VAL A 176 -16.65 -15.66 22.27
C VAL A 176 -16.90 -14.37 23.07
N GLU A 177 -16.43 -14.30 24.30
CA GLU A 177 -16.63 -13.15 25.20
C GLU A 177 -16.00 -11.87 24.64
N LEU A 178 -14.86 -12.00 23.97
CA LEU A 178 -14.15 -10.86 23.37
C LEU A 178 -14.93 -10.20 22.24
N ILE A 179 -15.90 -10.89 21.64
CA ILE A 179 -16.70 -10.38 20.53
C ILE A 179 -17.45 -9.11 20.95
N LYS A 180 -18.03 -9.10 22.15
CA LYS A 180 -18.79 -7.95 22.67
C LYS A 180 -17.87 -6.75 22.86
N TRP A 181 -16.74 -6.93 23.51
CA TRP A 181 -15.77 -5.85 23.79
C TRP A 181 -15.17 -5.24 22.52
N ILE A 182 -14.96 -6.07 21.48
CA ILE A 182 -14.50 -5.57 20.19
C ILE A 182 -15.62 -4.82 19.45
N LEU A 183 -16.88 -5.24 19.57
CA LEU A 183 -18.02 -4.55 18.99
C LEU A 183 -18.27 -3.19 19.66
N GLU A 184 -18.03 -3.09 20.95
CA GLU A 184 -18.14 -1.86 21.75
C GLU A 184 -16.92 -0.94 21.63
N ASP A 185 -15.90 -1.33 20.85
CA ASP A 185 -14.63 -0.60 20.65
C ASP A 185 -13.75 -0.46 21.92
N GLU A 186 -13.98 -1.27 22.93
CA GLU A 186 -13.17 -1.27 24.16
C GLU A 186 -11.78 -1.83 23.91
N ILE A 187 -11.69 -2.86 23.04
CA ILE A 187 -10.44 -3.52 22.68
C ILE A 187 -10.09 -3.23 21.22
N LYS A 188 -8.93 -2.61 21.00
CA LYS A 188 -8.37 -2.36 19.67
C LYS A 188 -6.98 -2.97 19.60
N MET A 189 -6.82 -3.95 18.68
CA MET A 189 -5.56 -4.63 18.45
C MET A 189 -5.08 -4.43 17.01
N ASP A 190 -3.80 -4.68 16.79
CA ASP A 190 -3.21 -4.56 15.47
C ASP A 190 -3.57 -5.77 14.61
N PHE A 191 -3.46 -6.96 15.19
CA PHE A 191 -3.76 -8.22 14.52
C PHE A 191 -4.67 -9.12 15.33
N TYR A 192 -5.44 -9.93 14.61
CA TYR A 192 -6.35 -10.91 15.15
C TYR A 192 -6.03 -12.27 14.54
N VAL A 193 -5.75 -13.24 15.39
CA VAL A 193 -5.45 -14.63 15.04
C VAL A 193 -6.57 -15.50 15.58
N ALA A 194 -6.98 -16.52 14.88
CA ALA A 194 -8.06 -17.40 15.30
C ALA A 194 -7.75 -18.86 14.98
N VAL A 195 -8.18 -19.76 15.87
CA VAL A 195 -8.23 -21.19 15.59
C VAL A 195 -9.43 -21.47 14.68
N PRO A 196 -9.35 -22.41 13.73
CA PRO A 196 -10.45 -22.70 12.79
C PRO A 196 -11.78 -23.01 13.46
N GLU A 197 -11.77 -23.64 14.63
CA GLU A 197 -12.96 -24.06 15.36
C GLU A 197 -13.87 -22.90 15.81
N ILE A 198 -13.28 -21.75 16.18
CA ILE A 198 -14.04 -20.60 16.65
C ILE A 198 -14.57 -19.70 15.49
N MET A 199 -14.09 -19.89 14.28
CA MET A 199 -14.42 -19.04 13.13
C MET A 199 -15.91 -18.86 12.85
N PRO A 200 -16.78 -19.89 12.95
CA PRO A 200 -18.24 -19.71 12.77
C PRO A 200 -18.84 -18.70 13.75
N LYS A 201 -18.31 -18.65 14.98
CA LYS A 201 -18.77 -17.74 16.03
C LYS A 201 -18.29 -16.29 15.83
N LEU A 202 -17.20 -16.10 15.08
CA LEU A 202 -16.61 -14.78 14.81
C LEU A 202 -17.27 -14.03 13.62
N ILE A 203 -18.23 -14.63 12.92
CA ILE A 203 -18.92 -14.02 11.77
C ILE A 203 -19.40 -12.58 12.06
N PRO A 204 -19.99 -12.24 13.22
CA PRO A 204 -20.44 -10.87 13.51
C PRO A 204 -19.32 -9.82 13.44
N LEU A 205 -18.08 -10.21 13.75
CA LEU A 205 -16.92 -9.31 13.72
C LEU A 205 -16.43 -8.98 12.31
N LYS A 206 -16.84 -9.75 11.29
CA LYS A 206 -16.38 -9.57 9.91
C LYS A 206 -16.67 -8.17 9.36
N SER A 207 -17.85 -7.63 9.67
CA SER A 207 -18.25 -6.29 9.25
C SER A 207 -17.40 -5.19 9.88
N LYS A 208 -16.99 -5.37 11.13
CA LYS A 208 -16.21 -4.42 11.91
C LYS A 208 -14.71 -4.48 11.59
N LEU A 209 -14.14 -5.67 11.63
CA LEU A 209 -12.70 -5.86 11.42
C LEU A 209 -12.27 -5.72 9.96
N LYS A 210 -13.17 -5.96 9.01
CA LYS A 210 -12.88 -5.81 7.56
C LYS A 210 -11.57 -6.50 7.15
N ARG A 211 -10.52 -5.71 6.85
CA ARG A 211 -9.21 -6.22 6.44
C ARG A 211 -8.47 -6.98 7.55
N LYS A 212 -8.72 -6.65 8.81
CA LYS A 212 -8.08 -7.29 9.97
C LYS A 212 -8.76 -8.60 10.40
N TYR A 213 -9.87 -8.99 9.75
CA TYR A 213 -10.57 -10.23 10.05
C TYR A 213 -9.69 -11.45 9.75
N PRO A 214 -9.59 -12.45 10.68
CA PRO A 214 -8.79 -13.65 10.49
C PRO A 214 -9.17 -14.40 9.21
N SER A 215 -8.18 -14.81 8.43
CA SER A 215 -8.38 -15.57 7.20
C SER A 215 -7.20 -16.47 6.87
N ALA A 216 -7.46 -17.59 6.20
CA ALA A 216 -6.41 -18.50 5.74
C ALA A 216 -5.44 -17.85 4.76
N ARG A 217 -5.92 -16.93 3.89
CA ARG A 217 -5.07 -16.21 2.91
C ARG A 217 -3.98 -15.36 3.56
N ARG A 218 -4.19 -14.91 4.81
CA ARG A 218 -3.24 -14.09 5.56
C ARG A 218 -2.45 -14.88 6.60
N ASN A 219 -2.55 -16.21 6.58
CA ASN A 219 -1.97 -17.09 7.58
C ASN A 219 -2.36 -16.74 9.03
N SER A 220 -3.53 -16.08 9.22
CA SER A 220 -4.06 -15.67 10.52
C SER A 220 -5.08 -16.67 11.11
N MET A 221 -5.22 -17.82 10.47
CA MET A 221 -6.08 -18.91 10.89
C MET A 221 -5.32 -20.24 10.81
N GLY A 222 -5.17 -20.93 11.91
CA GLY A 222 -4.44 -22.20 11.99
C GLY A 222 -4.36 -22.74 13.41
N HIS A 223 -3.74 -23.89 13.56
CA HIS A 223 -3.50 -24.53 14.84
C HIS A 223 -2.11 -24.21 15.43
N ASP A 224 -1.16 -23.81 14.59
CA ASP A 224 0.21 -23.48 15.00
C ASP A 224 0.30 -22.09 15.63
N ILE A 225 -0.27 -21.92 16.80
CA ILE A 225 -0.35 -20.64 17.52
C ILE A 225 1.03 -19.99 17.71
N PRO A 226 2.10 -20.70 18.13
CA PRO A 226 3.41 -20.09 18.34
C PRO A 226 4.00 -19.46 17.08
N LYS A 227 3.95 -20.18 15.96
CA LYS A 227 4.47 -19.66 14.67
C LYS A 227 3.68 -18.45 14.18
N MET A 228 2.34 -18.52 14.29
CA MET A 228 1.48 -17.39 13.93
C MET A 228 1.75 -16.18 14.81
N LEU A 229 1.85 -16.35 16.13
CA LEU A 229 2.15 -15.25 17.03
C LEU A 229 3.50 -14.59 16.73
N GLN A 230 4.53 -15.37 16.46
CA GLN A 230 5.83 -14.83 16.06
C GLN A 230 5.70 -14.02 14.78
N LEU A 231 5.02 -14.56 13.77
CA LEU A 231 4.81 -13.90 12.48
C LEU A 231 4.09 -12.54 12.65
N PHE A 232 3.00 -12.50 13.41
CA PHE A 232 2.19 -11.29 13.56
C PHE A 232 2.81 -10.28 14.53
N LYS A 233 3.54 -10.73 15.54
CA LYS A 233 4.19 -9.88 16.53
C LYS A 233 5.40 -9.14 15.98
N GLU A 234 6.20 -9.82 15.17
CA GLU A 234 7.47 -9.32 14.64
C GLU A 234 7.39 -8.93 13.17
N GLY A 235 6.38 -9.41 12.46
CA GLY A 235 6.25 -9.24 11.02
C GLY A 235 5.85 -7.84 10.60
N LEU A 236 6.30 -7.50 9.40
CA LEU A 236 5.93 -6.27 8.71
C LEU A 236 4.73 -6.54 7.79
N GLU A 237 3.61 -5.84 8.03
CA GLU A 237 2.45 -5.90 7.13
C GLU A 237 2.68 -5.01 5.91
N TYR A 238 2.41 -5.55 4.74
CA TYR A 238 2.31 -4.79 3.50
C TYR A 238 1.06 -5.20 2.72
N ALA A 239 0.55 -4.28 1.91
CA ALA A 239 -0.65 -4.51 1.11
C ALA A 239 -0.51 -3.85 -0.26
N VAL A 240 -1.21 -4.42 -1.24
CA VAL A 240 -1.32 -3.81 -2.57
C VAL A 240 -2.26 -2.62 -2.49
N GLU A 241 -1.77 -1.45 -2.87
CA GLU A 241 -2.50 -0.20 -3.01
C GLU A 241 -2.70 0.12 -4.50
N GLU A 242 -3.71 0.89 -4.84
CA GLU A 242 -3.94 1.41 -6.19
C GLU A 242 -3.89 0.31 -7.29
N GLU A 243 -4.42 -0.88 -7.00
CA GLU A 243 -4.49 -2.06 -7.87
C GLU A 243 -3.15 -2.76 -8.16
N HIS A 244 -1.99 -2.08 -8.13
CA HIS A 244 -0.71 -2.66 -8.57
C HIS A 244 0.52 -2.12 -7.85
N LEU A 245 0.35 -1.28 -6.85
CA LEU A 245 1.47 -0.63 -6.17
C LEU A 245 1.55 -1.09 -4.71
N ILE A 246 2.75 -1.47 -4.27
CA ILE A 246 3.07 -1.73 -2.87
C ILE A 246 3.99 -0.61 -2.38
N LYS A 247 3.61 0.02 -1.26
CA LYS A 247 4.43 0.99 -0.53
C LYS A 247 4.71 0.45 0.85
N THR A 248 5.96 0.18 1.16
CA THR A 248 6.34 -0.35 2.48
C THR A 248 7.66 0.22 2.97
N ARG A 249 7.87 0.15 4.28
CA ARG A 249 9.13 0.48 4.94
C ARG A 249 9.94 -0.80 5.10
N ILE A 250 11.22 -0.78 4.77
CA ILE A 250 12.05 -2.00 4.85
C ILE A 250 13.18 -1.91 5.88
N ALA A 251 13.66 -0.70 6.14
CA ALA A 251 14.82 -0.50 7.00
C ALA A 251 14.89 0.94 7.52
N ARG A 252 15.95 1.25 8.27
CA ARG A 252 16.39 2.60 8.62
C ARG A 252 17.73 2.89 7.96
N LEU A 253 18.02 4.15 7.67
CA LEU A 253 19.28 4.54 7.01
C LEU A 253 20.53 4.31 7.88
N ASP A 254 20.37 4.29 9.20
CA ASP A 254 21.46 4.02 10.15
C ASP A 254 21.95 2.56 10.11
N MET A 255 21.19 1.66 9.49
CA MET A 255 21.55 0.24 9.36
C MET A 255 22.68 0.02 8.33
N PRO A 256 23.48 -1.03 8.48
CA PRO A 256 24.45 -1.47 7.46
C PRO A 256 23.75 -1.76 6.13
N THR A 257 24.44 -1.48 5.02
CA THR A 257 23.90 -1.68 3.67
C THR A 257 23.46 -3.12 3.43
N GLU A 258 24.26 -4.09 3.89
CA GLU A 258 23.97 -5.52 3.77
C GLU A 258 22.63 -5.91 4.41
N GLN A 259 22.32 -5.35 5.57
CA GLN A 259 21.07 -5.61 6.28
C GLN A 259 19.86 -5.02 5.52
N ILE A 260 20.03 -3.85 4.93
CA ILE A 260 18.97 -3.22 4.11
C ILE A 260 18.70 -4.07 2.86
N VAL A 261 19.75 -4.56 2.21
CA VAL A 261 19.65 -5.45 1.04
C VAL A 261 19.00 -6.78 1.42
N ALA A 262 19.35 -7.37 2.55
CA ALA A 262 18.76 -8.61 3.02
C ALA A 262 17.25 -8.47 3.30
N ASN A 263 16.84 -7.38 3.93
CA ASN A 263 15.43 -7.08 4.17
C ASN A 263 14.67 -6.87 2.85
N LEU A 264 15.26 -6.14 1.89
CA LEU A 264 14.67 -5.94 0.57
C LEU A 264 14.42 -7.27 -0.15
N ASN A 265 15.43 -8.14 -0.14
CA ASN A 265 15.35 -9.46 -0.77
C ASN A 265 14.28 -10.34 -0.11
N ALA A 266 14.12 -10.28 1.22
CA ALA A 266 13.09 -11.01 1.93
C ALA A 266 11.69 -10.56 1.49
N VAL A 267 11.46 -9.25 1.37
CA VAL A 267 10.18 -8.69 0.90
C VAL A 267 9.90 -9.08 -0.56
N ILE A 268 10.89 -9.00 -1.44
CA ILE A 268 10.73 -9.36 -2.86
C ILE A 268 10.40 -10.85 -3.01
N ARG A 269 11.09 -11.72 -2.27
CA ARG A 269 10.82 -13.17 -2.29
C ARG A 269 9.40 -13.49 -1.86
N ASP A 270 8.90 -12.88 -0.78
CA ASP A 270 7.53 -13.07 -0.31
C ASP A 270 6.51 -12.59 -1.36
N ILE A 271 6.74 -11.43 -1.96
CA ILE A 271 5.87 -10.90 -3.02
C ILE A 271 5.83 -11.85 -4.23
N CYS A 272 6.95 -12.39 -4.66
CA CYS A 272 7.02 -13.29 -5.82
C CYS A 272 6.23 -14.60 -5.62
N THR A 273 5.93 -15.01 -4.38
CA THR A 273 5.11 -16.21 -4.13
C THR A 273 3.66 -16.08 -4.58
N PHE A 274 3.14 -14.85 -4.72
CA PHE A 274 1.72 -14.60 -5.06
C PHE A 274 1.41 -14.76 -6.54
N LYS A 275 2.40 -14.77 -7.41
CA LYS A 275 2.22 -15.00 -8.85
C LYS A 275 3.08 -16.17 -9.28
N PRO A 276 2.50 -17.22 -9.92
CA PRO A 276 3.28 -18.32 -10.46
C PRO A 276 4.28 -17.84 -11.52
N SER A 277 5.48 -18.38 -11.49
CA SER A 277 6.60 -18.00 -12.37
C SER A 277 6.26 -18.16 -13.86
N SER A 278 5.35 -19.09 -14.21
CA SER A 278 4.89 -19.35 -15.57
C SER A 278 4.23 -18.15 -16.28
N TYR A 279 3.80 -17.14 -15.52
CA TYR A 279 3.14 -15.94 -16.07
C TYR A 279 4.07 -14.72 -16.22
N GLY A 280 5.38 -14.96 -16.18
CA GLY A 280 6.40 -13.92 -16.31
C GLY A 280 6.69 -13.17 -15.01
N PRO A 281 7.57 -12.16 -15.06
CA PRO A 281 8.01 -11.44 -13.88
C PRO A 281 6.85 -10.72 -13.19
N PHE A 282 6.79 -10.80 -11.86
CA PHE A 282 5.74 -10.14 -11.10
C PHE A 282 6.06 -8.68 -10.80
N VAL A 283 7.32 -8.40 -10.51
CA VAL A 283 7.80 -7.04 -10.23
C VAL A 283 8.21 -6.37 -11.54
N GLN A 284 7.58 -5.23 -11.87
CA GLN A 284 7.92 -4.43 -13.06
C GLN A 284 8.92 -3.33 -12.76
N LYS A 285 8.74 -2.63 -11.62
CA LYS A 285 9.59 -1.52 -11.21
C LYS A 285 9.76 -1.53 -9.72
N LEU A 286 10.98 -1.23 -9.32
CA LEU A 286 11.39 -1.14 -7.93
C LEU A 286 12.04 0.22 -7.70
N VAL A 287 11.49 1.01 -6.80
CA VAL A 287 12.00 2.34 -6.46
C VAL A 287 12.26 2.40 -4.97
N ILE A 288 13.50 2.74 -4.60
CA ILE A 288 13.89 2.96 -3.21
C ILE A 288 14.00 4.46 -2.93
N ARG A 289 13.57 4.89 -1.77
CA ARG A 289 13.68 6.28 -1.32
C ARG A 289 13.76 6.40 0.19
N SER A 290 14.29 7.50 0.66
CA SER A 290 14.18 7.96 2.05
C SER A 290 12.95 8.87 2.21
N SER A 291 12.72 9.37 3.41
CA SER A 291 11.62 10.33 3.68
C SER A 291 11.78 11.64 2.92
N THR A 292 13.01 12.11 2.74
CA THR A 292 13.37 13.41 2.15
C THR A 292 14.02 13.32 0.79
N SER A 293 14.52 12.12 0.39
CA SER A 293 15.24 11.93 -0.86
C SER A 293 14.34 11.72 -2.06
N GLU A 294 14.88 11.89 -3.24
CA GLU A 294 14.26 11.43 -4.48
C GLU A 294 14.16 9.89 -4.51
N GLY A 295 13.31 9.39 -5.40
CA GLY A 295 13.16 7.96 -5.62
C GLY A 295 14.15 7.44 -6.65
N LEU A 296 15.02 6.52 -6.25
CA LEU A 296 16.00 5.86 -7.10
C LEU A 296 15.42 4.58 -7.70
N LEU A 297 15.49 4.46 -9.01
CA LEU A 297 15.05 3.25 -9.72
C LEU A 297 16.13 2.18 -9.58
N LEU A 298 15.73 0.98 -9.15
CA LEU A 298 16.65 -0.15 -8.98
C LEU A 298 16.64 -1.08 -10.19
N ASN A 299 17.79 -1.66 -10.48
CA ASN A 299 17.92 -2.79 -11.39
C ASN A 299 17.27 -4.02 -10.75
N LEU A 300 16.49 -4.74 -11.54
CA LEU A 300 15.82 -5.99 -11.08
C LEU A 300 16.71 -7.21 -11.27
N ASP A 301 17.79 -7.09 -12.04
CA ASP A 301 18.71 -8.18 -12.33
C ASP A 301 19.39 -8.67 -11.05
N GLY A 302 19.27 -9.95 -10.75
CA GLY A 302 19.82 -10.58 -9.55
C GLY A 302 18.94 -10.46 -8.27
N LEU A 303 17.89 -9.62 -8.27
CA LEU A 303 16.95 -9.52 -7.15
C LEU A 303 15.76 -10.47 -7.28
N LEU A 304 15.35 -10.75 -8.50
CA LEU A 304 14.25 -11.67 -8.76
C LEU A 304 14.75 -13.11 -8.60
N PRO A 305 13.96 -14.00 -7.97
CA PRO A 305 14.28 -15.41 -7.94
C PRO A 305 14.39 -15.90 -9.40
N GLN A 306 15.56 -16.43 -9.74
CA GLN A 306 15.75 -17.03 -11.06
C GLN A 306 14.80 -18.21 -11.16
N VAL A 307 13.98 -18.19 -12.20
CA VAL A 307 13.17 -19.35 -12.58
C VAL A 307 14.15 -20.37 -13.12
N GLU A 308 14.57 -21.32 -12.29
CA GLU A 308 15.16 -22.54 -12.78
C GLU A 308 14.10 -23.15 -13.71
N LYS A 309 14.37 -23.14 -15.01
CA LYS A 309 13.62 -23.93 -15.96
C LYS A 309 13.92 -25.35 -15.54
N GLU A 310 12.98 -25.99 -14.84
CA GLU A 310 12.95 -27.45 -14.80
C GLU A 310 12.87 -27.85 -16.26
N GLU A 311 14.02 -28.31 -16.80
CA GLU A 311 14.06 -29.02 -18.06
C GLU A 311 13.17 -30.24 -17.84
N GLU A 312 11.99 -30.22 -18.50
CA GLU A 312 11.16 -31.40 -18.68
C GLU A 312 12.07 -32.49 -19.27
N LYS A 313 12.57 -33.34 -18.40
CA LYS A 313 13.14 -34.63 -18.85
C LYS A 313 12.01 -35.34 -19.56
N SER A 314 12.09 -35.33 -20.87
CA SER A 314 11.29 -36.20 -21.72
C SER A 314 11.50 -37.65 -21.27
N PRO A 315 10.43 -38.43 -21.08
CA PRO A 315 10.55 -39.84 -20.70
C PRO A 315 10.75 -40.68 -21.97
N GLU A 316 11.90 -40.55 -22.62
CA GLU A 316 12.28 -41.33 -23.79
C GLU A 316 13.73 -41.83 -23.68
N ASP A 317 14.09 -42.48 -22.59
CA ASP A 317 15.32 -43.30 -22.54
C ASP A 317 15.18 -44.36 -21.43
N GLU A 318 14.15 -45.23 -21.54
CA GLU A 318 14.12 -46.55 -20.93
C GLU A 318 13.51 -47.54 -21.96
N GLU A 319 14.34 -48.04 -22.88
CA GLU A 319 14.24 -49.36 -23.47
C GLU A 319 15.48 -50.19 -23.14
#